data_7056928ed47fcba0e12b90dd30970bf0
#
_entry.id   7056928ed47fcba0e12b90dd30970bf0
#
_cell.length_a   1.000
_cell.length_b   1.000
_cell.length_c   1.000
_cell.angle_alpha   90.00
_cell.angle_beta   90.00
_cell.angle_gamma   90.00
#
_symmetry.space_group_name_H-M   'P 1'
#
loop_
_entity.id
_entity.type
_entity.pdbx_description
1 polymer ?
#
loop_
_entity_poly.entity_id
_entity_poly.type
_entity_poly.pdbx_seq_one_letter_code
_entity_poly.pdbx_strand_id
1 'polypeptide(L)'
;IKIEDVDYSGIDLCICALPHKTSQEVIKGIPNDLRIIDLSADFRLQNADDYERWYGNAHQALKVQDEAVYGLTEFYRQEISGARVVAGTGCNAATGQYILRPLVEKGIIDLENIILDLKCAVSGAGRSLKENLLHSELSEGTNAYSVGGVHRHLGEFDQELSKIAGRAVNIQFTPHLIPANRGILATAYVHGNYQAIRKVLSQRYENE
;
A
#
# COMPACT_ATOMS: atom_id res chain seq x y z
N ILE A 1 -13.50 21.10 15.03
CA ILE A 1 -12.18 21.70 15.31
C ILE A 1 -11.42 21.72 13.98
N LYS A 2 -10.78 22.81 13.65
CA LYS A 2 -9.87 22.85 12.51
C LYS A 2 -8.54 22.20 12.89
N ILE A 3 -7.79 21.71 11.90
CA ILE A 3 -6.52 21.01 12.15
C ILE A 3 -5.51 21.92 12.87
N GLU A 4 -5.46 23.20 12.51
CA GLU A 4 -4.60 24.20 13.15
C GLU A 4 -4.94 24.49 14.63
N ASP A 5 -6.14 24.13 15.07
CA ASP A 5 -6.64 24.38 16.42
C ASP A 5 -6.58 23.11 17.31
N VAL A 6 -5.93 22.04 16.87
CA VAL A 6 -5.86 20.79 17.63
C VAL A 6 -4.92 20.96 18.84
N ASP A 7 -5.46 20.73 20.03
CA ASP A 7 -4.65 20.58 21.26
C ASP A 7 -4.20 19.12 21.36
N TYR A 8 -2.90 18.90 21.31
CA TYR A 8 -2.28 17.56 21.41
C TYR A 8 -2.02 17.12 22.86
N SER A 9 -2.38 17.93 23.87
CA SER A 9 -2.19 17.61 25.30
C SER A 9 -2.92 16.32 25.67
N GLY A 10 -2.22 15.34 26.23
CA GLY A 10 -2.80 14.06 26.67
C GLY A 10 -3.18 13.10 25.53
N ILE A 11 -2.67 13.32 24.32
CA ILE A 11 -2.83 12.42 23.18
C ILE A 11 -1.60 11.54 23.04
N ASP A 12 -1.78 10.23 22.95
CA ASP A 12 -0.70 9.26 22.74
C ASP A 12 -0.49 8.89 21.26
N LEU A 13 -1.54 9.00 20.45
CA LEU A 13 -1.54 8.56 19.07
C LEU A 13 -2.42 9.45 18.18
N CYS A 14 -1.88 9.87 17.05
CA CYS A 14 -2.62 10.52 15.98
C CYS A 14 -2.83 9.57 14.80
N ILE A 15 -4.07 9.46 14.32
CA ILE A 15 -4.39 8.75 13.07
C ILE A 15 -4.74 9.79 12.00
N CYS A 16 -3.88 9.94 11.01
CA CYS A 16 -4.04 10.89 9.91
C CYS A 16 -4.71 10.21 8.72
N ALA A 17 -5.91 10.67 8.36
CA ALA A 17 -6.67 10.20 7.20
C ALA A 17 -6.89 11.33 6.19
N LEU A 18 -5.83 12.03 5.84
CA LEU A 18 -5.82 13.22 4.99
C LEU A 18 -5.48 12.85 3.53
N PRO A 19 -5.85 13.68 2.57
CA PRO A 19 -5.35 13.56 1.21
C PRO A 19 -3.82 13.65 1.19
N HIS A 20 -3.19 12.92 0.25
CA HIS A 20 -1.75 13.08 -0.02
C HIS A 20 -1.43 14.56 -0.35
N LYS A 21 -0.20 14.99 -0.08
CA LYS A 21 0.30 16.38 0.04
C LYS A 21 -0.14 17.07 1.33
N THR A 22 -1.44 17.05 1.66
CA THR A 22 -1.96 17.67 2.89
C THR A 22 -1.41 16.94 4.13
N SER A 23 -1.28 15.62 4.07
CA SER A 23 -0.74 14.84 5.18
C SER A 23 0.69 15.25 5.53
N GLN A 24 1.55 15.50 4.52
CA GLN A 24 2.92 15.97 4.74
C GLN A 24 2.96 17.30 5.52
N GLU A 25 2.11 18.26 5.12
CA GLU A 25 2.07 19.57 5.76
C GLU A 25 1.60 19.47 7.21
N VAL A 26 0.59 18.67 7.48
CA VAL A 26 0.03 18.51 8.83
C VAL A 26 1.01 17.76 9.74
N ILE A 27 1.55 16.64 9.27
CA ILE A 27 2.42 15.78 10.08
C ILE A 27 3.72 16.48 10.48
N LYS A 28 4.27 17.37 9.66
CA LYS A 28 5.41 18.22 10.04
C LYS A 28 5.16 19.07 11.28
N GLY A 29 3.92 19.44 11.52
CA GLY A 29 3.51 20.27 12.66
C GLY A 29 3.10 19.48 13.90
N ILE A 30 2.98 18.16 13.84
CA ILE A 30 2.64 17.33 15.00
C ILE A 30 3.85 17.20 15.92
N PRO A 31 3.67 17.31 17.26
CA PRO A 31 4.75 17.14 18.22
C PRO A 31 5.55 15.85 18.04
N ASN A 32 6.88 15.91 18.24
CA ASN A 32 7.78 14.79 17.95
C ASN A 32 7.65 13.62 18.93
N ASP A 33 7.02 13.81 20.06
CA ASP A 33 6.74 12.79 21.08
C ASP A 33 5.46 11.99 20.80
N LEU A 34 4.64 12.43 19.84
CA LEU A 34 3.43 11.72 19.46
C LEU A 34 3.69 10.64 18.40
N ARG A 35 3.06 9.49 18.60
CA ARG A 35 3.00 8.46 17.57
C ARG A 35 1.96 8.80 16.50
N ILE A 36 2.25 8.42 15.27
CA ILE A 36 1.42 8.77 14.11
C ILE A 36 1.19 7.54 13.26
N ILE A 37 -0.07 7.29 12.90
CA ILE A 37 -0.41 6.38 11.81
C ILE A 37 -0.96 7.23 10.66
N ASP A 38 -0.22 7.29 9.56
CA ASP A 38 -0.66 8.00 8.36
C ASP A 38 -1.31 7.04 7.36
N LEU A 39 -2.58 7.26 7.06
CA LEU A 39 -3.34 6.48 6.08
C LEU A 39 -3.23 7.06 4.66
N SER A 40 -2.54 8.19 4.48
CA SER A 40 -2.26 8.75 3.16
C SER A 40 -1.21 7.92 2.43
N ALA A 41 -0.85 8.37 1.25
CA ALA A 41 0.22 7.74 0.48
C ALA A 41 1.59 8.40 0.69
N ASP A 42 1.66 9.44 1.50
CA ASP A 42 2.79 10.37 1.51
C ASP A 42 4.09 9.75 2.02
N PHE A 43 4.03 8.83 2.97
CA PHE A 43 5.21 8.27 3.62
C PHE A 43 5.48 6.79 3.29
N ARG A 44 4.81 6.23 2.27
CA ARG A 44 4.95 4.82 1.89
C ARG A 44 6.24 4.51 1.16
N LEU A 45 6.67 5.44 0.28
CA LEU A 45 7.87 5.27 -0.54
C LEU A 45 9.06 5.91 0.18
N GLN A 46 10.12 5.13 0.38
CA GLN A 46 11.33 5.58 1.08
C GLN A 46 12.14 6.57 0.24
N ASN A 47 12.14 6.40 -1.09
CA ASN A 47 12.87 7.26 -2.00
C ASN A 47 11.98 8.44 -2.44
N ALA A 48 12.50 9.66 -2.29
CA ALA A 48 11.78 10.89 -2.65
C ALA A 48 11.57 11.03 -4.16
N ASP A 49 12.50 10.55 -4.98
CA ASP A 49 12.38 10.60 -6.44
C ASP A 49 11.31 9.62 -6.93
N ASP A 50 11.19 8.44 -6.29
CA ASP A 50 10.11 7.50 -6.56
C ASP A 50 8.76 8.09 -6.14
N TYR A 51 8.71 8.79 -4.99
CA TYR A 51 7.51 9.50 -4.60
C TYR A 51 7.11 10.54 -5.67
N GLU A 52 8.04 11.38 -6.12
CA GLU A 52 7.77 12.36 -7.16
C GLU A 52 7.32 11.72 -8.47
N ARG A 53 7.97 10.64 -8.88
CA ARG A 53 7.59 9.85 -10.08
C ARG A 53 6.16 9.35 -10.01
N TRP A 54 5.74 8.80 -8.87
CA TRP A 54 4.43 8.18 -8.74
C TRP A 54 3.29 9.14 -8.37
N TYR A 55 3.62 10.24 -7.67
CA TYR A 55 2.63 11.20 -7.16
C TYR A 55 2.67 12.57 -7.85
N GLY A 56 3.67 12.81 -8.70
CA GLY A 56 3.76 14.00 -9.57
C GLY A 56 4.14 15.29 -8.84
N ASN A 57 4.72 15.20 -7.66
CA ASN A 57 5.22 16.36 -6.89
C ASN A 57 6.33 15.94 -5.93
N ALA A 58 7.26 16.86 -5.72
CA ALA A 58 8.35 16.67 -4.76
C ALA A 58 7.82 16.47 -3.33
N HIS A 59 8.47 15.59 -2.59
CA HIS A 59 8.13 15.32 -1.19
C HIS A 59 8.55 16.49 -0.28
N GLN A 60 7.64 16.99 0.56
CA GLN A 60 7.85 18.19 1.36
C GLN A 60 8.21 17.92 2.83
N ALA A 61 8.29 16.67 3.25
CA ALA A 61 8.53 16.27 4.65
C ALA A 61 9.59 15.17 4.76
N LEU A 62 10.75 15.36 4.14
CA LEU A 62 11.82 14.34 4.03
C LEU A 62 12.28 13.81 5.40
N LYS A 63 12.40 14.67 6.42
CA LYS A 63 12.78 14.24 7.77
C LYS A 63 11.79 13.26 8.39
N VAL A 64 10.50 13.45 8.14
CA VAL A 64 9.45 12.53 8.60
C VAL A 64 9.46 11.25 7.77
N GLN A 65 9.75 11.37 6.47
CA GLN A 65 9.87 10.21 5.58
C GLN A 65 11.02 9.29 6.01
N ASP A 66 12.15 9.85 6.40
CA ASP A 66 13.34 9.09 6.84
C ASP A 66 13.05 8.22 8.08
N GLU A 67 12.14 8.63 8.96
CA GLU A 67 11.74 7.88 10.16
C GLU A 67 10.49 7.01 9.96
N ALA A 68 9.79 7.16 8.85
CA ALA A 68 8.53 6.45 8.61
C ALA A 68 8.77 4.96 8.34
N VAL A 69 8.03 4.11 9.03
CA VAL A 69 8.03 2.66 8.83
C VAL A 69 6.85 2.25 7.95
N TYR A 70 7.11 1.43 6.95
CA TYR A 70 6.07 0.89 6.08
C TYR A 70 5.12 -0.01 6.87
N GLY A 71 3.83 0.32 6.86
CA GLY A 71 2.82 -0.18 7.80
C GLY A 71 2.22 -1.54 7.44
N LEU A 72 2.97 -2.47 6.83
CA LEU A 72 2.50 -3.83 6.57
C LEU A 72 2.86 -4.72 7.76
N THR A 73 1.97 -4.77 8.74
CA THR A 73 2.20 -5.29 10.10
C THR A 73 2.77 -6.71 10.12
N GLU A 74 2.28 -7.60 9.27
CA GLU A 74 2.69 -9.00 9.22
C GLU A 74 4.17 -9.17 8.83
N PHE A 75 4.77 -8.15 8.21
CA PHE A 75 6.16 -8.18 7.76
C PHE A 75 7.07 -7.21 8.51
N TYR A 76 6.52 -6.18 9.15
CA TYR A 76 7.27 -5.11 9.81
C TYR A 76 6.88 -4.94 11.29
N ARG A 77 6.39 -5.99 11.94
CA ARG A 77 5.85 -5.95 13.31
C ARG A 77 6.83 -5.35 14.34
N GLN A 78 8.11 -5.72 14.26
CA GLN A 78 9.12 -5.21 15.18
C GLN A 78 9.42 -3.74 14.94
N GLU A 79 9.63 -3.35 13.70
CA GLU A 79 9.91 -1.98 13.30
C GLU A 79 8.74 -1.05 13.65
N ILE A 80 7.51 -1.50 13.40
CA ILE A 80 6.28 -0.77 13.73
C ILE A 80 6.16 -0.55 15.24
N SER A 81 6.53 -1.53 16.06
CA SER A 81 6.43 -1.41 17.53
C SER A 81 7.28 -0.29 18.11
N GLY A 82 8.40 0.02 17.48
CA GLY A 82 9.31 1.11 17.85
C GLY A 82 9.12 2.42 17.08
N ALA A 83 8.27 2.42 16.07
CA ALA A 83 8.12 3.57 15.17
C ALA A 83 7.35 4.72 15.80
N ARG A 84 7.78 5.95 15.51
CA ARG A 84 6.98 7.16 15.73
C ARG A 84 5.95 7.35 14.61
N VAL A 85 6.35 7.14 13.36
CA VAL A 85 5.49 7.31 12.19
C VAL A 85 5.32 5.97 11.47
N VAL A 86 4.08 5.54 11.30
CA VAL A 86 3.73 4.33 10.54
C VAL A 86 2.94 4.75 9.31
N ALA A 87 3.48 4.46 8.13
CA ALA A 87 2.84 4.73 6.85
C ALA A 87 1.91 3.57 6.46
N GLY A 88 0.62 3.74 6.66
CA GLY A 88 -0.40 2.76 6.26
C GLY A 88 -0.36 2.45 4.76
N THR A 89 -0.35 1.19 4.42
CA THR A 89 -0.14 0.69 3.05
C THR A 89 -1.31 0.96 2.11
N GLY A 90 -1.06 0.98 0.81
CA GLY A 90 -2.12 0.90 -0.19
C GLY A 90 -2.82 -0.46 -0.17
N CYS A 91 -4.14 -0.48 -0.27
CA CYS A 91 -4.92 -1.72 -0.15
C CYS A 91 -4.53 -2.79 -1.19
N ASN A 92 -4.34 -2.39 -2.44
CA ASN A 92 -3.90 -3.33 -3.49
C ASN A 92 -2.46 -3.77 -3.25
N ALA A 93 -1.58 -2.86 -2.82
CA ALA A 93 -0.19 -3.16 -2.51
C ALA A 93 -0.07 -4.16 -1.36
N ALA A 94 -0.83 -3.97 -0.27
CA ALA A 94 -0.88 -4.93 0.83
C ALA A 94 -1.36 -6.31 0.36
N THR A 95 -2.50 -6.35 -0.38
CA THR A 95 -3.08 -7.61 -0.85
C THR A 95 -2.13 -8.40 -1.73
N GLY A 96 -1.46 -7.75 -2.68
CA GLY A 96 -0.49 -8.42 -3.55
C GLY A 96 0.78 -8.85 -2.80
N GLN A 97 1.25 -8.06 -1.85
CA GLN A 97 2.42 -8.41 -1.05
C GLN A 97 2.17 -9.61 -0.12
N TYR A 98 0.96 -9.78 0.42
CA TYR A 98 0.63 -10.99 1.17
C TYR A 98 0.80 -12.27 0.34
N ILE A 99 0.56 -12.21 -0.95
CA ILE A 99 0.75 -13.36 -1.83
C ILE A 99 2.22 -13.49 -2.25
N LEU A 100 2.82 -12.40 -2.76
CA LEU A 100 4.08 -12.45 -3.49
C LEU A 100 5.31 -12.42 -2.55
N ARG A 101 5.28 -11.61 -1.50
CA ARG A 101 6.45 -11.40 -0.63
C ARG A 101 7.03 -12.68 -0.04
N PRO A 102 6.25 -13.61 0.56
CA PRO A 102 6.79 -14.87 1.07
C PRO A 102 7.45 -15.74 0.00
N LEU A 103 6.94 -15.68 -1.23
CA LEU A 103 7.46 -16.46 -2.35
C LEU A 103 8.76 -15.89 -2.89
N VAL A 104 8.85 -14.56 -2.94
CA VAL A 104 10.08 -13.82 -3.32
C VAL A 104 11.16 -14.02 -2.26
N GLU A 105 10.84 -13.89 -0.97
CA GLU A 105 11.76 -14.13 0.15
C GLU A 105 12.39 -15.53 0.12
N LYS A 106 11.64 -16.52 -0.33
CA LYS A 106 12.11 -17.92 -0.45
C LYS A 106 12.75 -18.23 -1.79
N GLY A 107 12.73 -17.32 -2.76
CA GLY A 107 13.30 -17.53 -4.08
C GLY A 107 12.70 -18.72 -4.85
N ILE A 108 11.41 -18.99 -4.66
CA ILE A 108 10.74 -20.20 -5.20
C ILE A 108 9.84 -19.92 -6.40
N ILE A 109 9.82 -18.68 -6.89
CA ILE A 109 9.11 -18.28 -8.10
C ILE A 109 10.03 -17.54 -9.06
N ASP A 110 9.71 -17.60 -10.34
CA ASP A 110 10.33 -16.76 -11.36
C ASP A 110 9.88 -15.30 -11.18
N LEU A 111 10.85 -14.37 -11.14
CA LEU A 111 10.61 -12.95 -10.93
C LEU A 111 10.40 -12.16 -12.24
N GLU A 112 10.58 -12.78 -13.40
CA GLU A 112 10.45 -12.10 -14.69
C GLU A 112 9.00 -12.09 -15.22
N ASN A 113 8.14 -13.00 -14.73
CA ASN A 113 6.80 -13.22 -15.25
C ASN A 113 5.75 -13.27 -14.12
N ILE A 114 5.64 -12.21 -13.36
CA ILE A 114 4.63 -12.11 -12.30
C ILE A 114 3.44 -11.30 -12.83
N ILE A 115 2.26 -11.90 -12.83
CA ILE A 115 1.02 -11.20 -13.15
C ILE A 115 0.15 -11.15 -11.89
N LEU A 116 -0.33 -9.98 -11.54
CA LEU A 116 -1.22 -9.75 -10.40
C LEU A 116 -2.52 -9.11 -10.88
N ASP A 117 -3.59 -9.85 -10.79
CA ASP A 117 -4.92 -9.45 -11.21
C ASP A 117 -5.82 -9.30 -9.97
N LEU A 118 -6.34 -8.09 -9.73
CA LEU A 118 -7.14 -7.78 -8.56
C LEU A 118 -8.57 -7.39 -8.92
N LYS A 119 -9.52 -7.91 -8.14
CA LYS A 119 -10.93 -7.53 -8.17
C LYS A 119 -11.23 -6.73 -6.91
N CYS A 120 -11.36 -5.42 -7.09
CA CYS A 120 -11.50 -4.46 -6.00
C CYS A 120 -12.95 -4.06 -5.82
N ALA A 121 -13.46 -4.18 -4.60
CA ALA A 121 -14.79 -3.71 -4.26
C ALA A 121 -14.87 -2.17 -4.25
N VAL A 122 -16.06 -1.65 -4.50
CA VAL A 122 -16.37 -0.23 -4.66
C VAL A 122 -15.94 0.65 -3.50
N SER A 123 -16.06 0.19 -2.26
CA SER A 123 -15.71 1.02 -1.09
C SER A 123 -14.22 1.43 -1.06
N GLY A 124 -13.35 0.68 -1.73
CA GLY A 124 -11.93 1.01 -1.87
C GLY A 124 -11.64 2.25 -2.73
N ALA A 125 -12.59 2.66 -3.58
CA ALA A 125 -12.46 3.86 -4.41
C ALA A 125 -12.65 5.17 -3.63
N GLY A 126 -13.06 5.09 -2.35
CA GLY A 126 -13.29 6.25 -1.49
C GLY A 126 -14.63 6.94 -1.73
N ARG A 127 -14.79 8.14 -1.14
CA ARG A 127 -16.07 8.89 -1.13
C ARG A 127 -16.19 9.96 -2.22
N SER A 128 -15.18 10.13 -3.06
CA SER A 128 -15.24 11.12 -4.14
C SER A 128 -16.30 10.75 -5.16
N LEU A 129 -17.15 11.70 -5.52
CA LEU A 129 -18.14 11.51 -6.56
C LEU A 129 -17.41 11.41 -7.92
N LYS A 130 -17.60 10.28 -8.60
CA LYS A 130 -17.06 10.02 -9.93
C LYS A 130 -18.09 9.28 -10.75
N GLU A 131 -18.16 9.59 -12.03
CA GLU A 131 -19.12 9.01 -12.97
C GLU A 131 -19.02 7.48 -13.02
N ASN A 132 -17.79 6.94 -13.11
CA ASN A 132 -17.53 5.51 -13.13
C ASN A 132 -17.81 4.77 -11.81
N LEU A 133 -18.22 5.49 -10.76
CA LEU A 133 -18.63 4.93 -9.47
C LEU A 133 -20.13 5.04 -9.23
N LEU A 134 -20.87 5.58 -10.20
CA LEU A 134 -22.34 5.62 -10.13
C LEU A 134 -22.90 4.20 -10.14
N HIS A 135 -24.00 4.01 -9.43
CA HIS A 135 -24.67 2.71 -9.35
C HIS A 135 -25.05 2.17 -10.74
N SER A 136 -25.53 3.03 -11.64
CA SER A 136 -25.86 2.68 -13.02
C SER A 136 -24.68 2.14 -13.83
N GLU A 137 -23.47 2.62 -13.52
CA GLU A 137 -22.26 2.26 -14.27
C GLU A 137 -21.58 1.02 -13.70
N LEU A 138 -21.82 0.73 -12.41
CA LEU A 138 -21.05 -0.27 -11.69
C LEU A 138 -21.88 -1.48 -11.23
N SER A 139 -23.20 -1.35 -11.07
CA SER A 139 -24.01 -2.37 -10.35
C SER A 139 -23.95 -3.78 -10.96
N GLU A 140 -23.74 -3.91 -12.26
CA GLU A 140 -23.66 -5.20 -12.97
C GLU A 140 -22.44 -5.29 -13.90
N GLY A 141 -21.52 -4.32 -13.76
CA GLY A 141 -20.35 -4.19 -14.61
C GLY A 141 -19.03 -4.46 -13.89
N THR A 142 -17.99 -4.68 -14.65
CA THR A 142 -16.61 -4.78 -14.17
C THR A 142 -15.71 -3.95 -15.06
N ASN A 143 -14.89 -3.08 -14.46
CA ASN A 143 -14.04 -2.17 -15.19
C ASN A 143 -12.59 -2.27 -14.72
N ALA A 144 -11.65 -2.54 -15.63
CA ALA A 144 -10.24 -2.37 -15.34
C ALA A 144 -9.91 -0.87 -15.23
N TYR A 145 -9.04 -0.49 -14.32
CA TYR A 145 -8.61 0.90 -14.14
C TYR A 145 -7.11 1.02 -13.93
N SER A 146 -6.56 2.19 -14.28
CA SER A 146 -5.11 2.46 -14.15
C SER A 146 -4.22 1.35 -14.71
N VAL A 147 -4.61 0.78 -15.87
CA VAL A 147 -3.88 -0.29 -16.55
C VAL A 147 -2.62 0.23 -17.24
N GLY A 148 -1.73 -0.67 -17.64
CA GLY A 148 -0.52 -0.30 -18.38
C GLY A 148 0.59 0.31 -17.53
N GLY A 149 0.71 -0.09 -16.28
CA GLY A 149 1.83 0.31 -15.43
C GLY A 149 1.70 1.71 -14.81
N VAL A 150 0.50 2.31 -14.79
CA VAL A 150 0.30 3.67 -14.28
C VAL A 150 -0.32 3.74 -12.88
N HIS A 151 -0.65 2.61 -12.29
CA HIS A 151 -1.25 2.60 -10.95
C HIS A 151 -0.21 2.87 -9.87
N ARG A 152 -0.45 3.86 -9.01
CA ARG A 152 0.50 4.33 -7.99
C ARG A 152 0.98 3.28 -6.99
N HIS A 153 0.18 2.24 -6.71
CA HIS A 153 0.60 1.13 -5.86
C HIS A 153 1.72 0.27 -6.47
N LEU A 154 2.04 0.43 -7.75
CA LEU A 154 3.23 -0.19 -8.34
C LEU A 154 4.52 0.29 -7.66
N GLY A 155 4.60 1.56 -7.27
CA GLY A 155 5.75 2.06 -6.51
C GLY A 155 5.99 1.30 -5.20
N GLU A 156 4.92 0.90 -4.51
CA GLU A 156 5.04 0.08 -3.30
C GLU A 156 5.49 -1.36 -3.61
N PHE A 157 5.01 -1.96 -4.71
CA PHE A 157 5.48 -3.29 -5.15
C PHE A 157 6.94 -3.25 -5.60
N ASP A 158 7.30 -2.27 -6.42
CA ASP A 158 8.67 -2.11 -6.90
C ASP A 158 9.65 -1.97 -5.73
N GLN A 159 9.32 -1.12 -4.76
CA GLN A 159 10.12 -0.93 -3.55
C GLN A 159 10.25 -2.22 -2.73
N GLU A 160 9.12 -2.78 -2.31
CA GLU A 160 9.11 -3.84 -1.31
C GLU A 160 9.60 -5.18 -1.86
N LEU A 161 9.20 -5.56 -3.06
CA LEU A 161 9.63 -6.82 -3.65
C LEU A 161 11.09 -6.76 -4.12
N SER A 162 11.53 -5.63 -4.69
CA SER A 162 12.92 -5.48 -5.13
C SER A 162 13.91 -5.44 -3.96
N LYS A 163 13.52 -4.80 -2.85
CA LYS A 163 14.30 -4.81 -1.61
C LYS A 163 14.58 -6.24 -1.11
N ILE A 164 13.58 -7.10 -1.15
CA ILE A 164 13.68 -8.48 -0.70
C ILE A 164 14.45 -9.35 -1.69
N ALA A 165 14.20 -9.16 -2.97
CA ALA A 165 14.85 -9.93 -4.04
C ALA A 165 16.32 -9.54 -4.24
N GLY A 166 16.77 -8.38 -3.72
CA GLY A 166 18.09 -7.81 -3.98
C GLY A 166 18.29 -7.38 -5.43
N ARG A 167 17.25 -7.31 -6.22
CA ARG A 167 17.22 -6.87 -7.62
C ARG A 167 15.85 -6.33 -7.99
N ALA A 168 15.75 -5.60 -9.09
CA ALA A 168 14.46 -5.12 -9.59
C ALA A 168 13.49 -6.28 -9.86
N VAL A 169 12.26 -6.14 -9.36
CA VAL A 169 11.14 -7.05 -9.61
C VAL A 169 10.03 -6.25 -10.25
N ASN A 170 9.63 -6.65 -11.45
CA ASN A 170 8.56 -6.00 -12.18
C ASN A 170 7.33 -6.92 -12.19
N ILE A 171 6.19 -6.38 -11.83
CA ILE A 171 4.92 -7.09 -11.90
C ILE A 171 4.01 -6.47 -12.95
N GLN A 172 3.28 -7.31 -13.67
CA GLN A 172 2.16 -6.87 -14.50
C GLN A 172 0.92 -6.81 -13.61
N PHE A 173 0.53 -5.60 -13.26
CA PHE A 173 -0.54 -5.35 -12.31
C PHE A 173 -1.77 -4.76 -12.99
N THR A 174 -2.92 -5.40 -12.83
CA THR A 174 -4.18 -4.92 -13.38
C THR A 174 -5.30 -5.01 -12.34
N PRO A 175 -5.72 -3.88 -11.75
CA PRO A 175 -6.87 -3.86 -10.87
C PRO A 175 -8.17 -3.67 -11.65
N HIS A 176 -9.22 -4.35 -11.19
CA HIS A 176 -10.58 -4.23 -11.69
C HIS A 176 -11.50 -3.76 -10.58
N LEU A 177 -12.40 -2.85 -10.89
CA LEU A 177 -13.49 -2.49 -10.01
C LEU A 177 -14.67 -3.42 -10.28
N ILE A 178 -15.22 -4.02 -9.23
CA ILE A 178 -16.32 -4.99 -9.33
C ILE A 178 -17.53 -4.53 -8.49
N PRO A 179 -18.75 -4.98 -8.80
CA PRO A 179 -19.98 -4.62 -8.09
C PRO A 179 -20.10 -5.35 -6.75
N ALA A 180 -19.09 -5.25 -5.92
CA ALA A 180 -19.06 -5.74 -4.55
C ALA A 180 -18.85 -4.58 -3.57
N ASN A 181 -19.35 -4.71 -2.36
CA ASN A 181 -19.24 -3.65 -1.37
C ASN A 181 -17.84 -3.51 -0.80
N ARG A 182 -17.23 -4.63 -0.38
CA ARG A 182 -15.97 -4.63 0.39
C ARG A 182 -15.06 -5.77 -0.04
N GLY A 183 -13.77 -5.56 0.18
CA GLY A 183 -12.74 -6.56 -0.01
C GLY A 183 -12.02 -6.44 -1.34
N ILE A 184 -10.98 -7.23 -1.47
CA ILE A 184 -10.19 -7.38 -2.70
C ILE A 184 -9.94 -8.88 -2.89
N LEU A 185 -10.32 -9.40 -4.04
CA LEU A 185 -9.90 -10.73 -4.48
C LEU A 185 -8.70 -10.60 -5.37
N ALA A 186 -7.57 -11.17 -4.97
CA ALA A 186 -6.35 -11.15 -5.76
C ALA A 186 -6.04 -12.52 -6.35
N THR A 187 -5.61 -12.54 -7.61
CA THR A 187 -5.07 -13.72 -8.28
C THR A 187 -3.67 -13.39 -8.79
N ALA A 188 -2.67 -14.12 -8.29
CA ALA A 188 -1.32 -14.01 -8.80
C ALA A 188 -1.00 -15.21 -9.70
N TYR A 189 -0.47 -14.94 -10.88
CA TYR A 189 0.05 -15.95 -11.79
C TYR A 189 1.56 -15.91 -11.74
N VAL A 190 2.17 -17.02 -11.33
CA VAL A 190 3.62 -17.12 -11.12
C VAL A 190 4.12 -18.48 -11.63
N HIS A 191 5.36 -18.52 -12.08
CA HIS A 191 6.05 -19.78 -12.39
C HIS A 191 6.80 -20.28 -11.15
N GLY A 192 6.50 -21.49 -10.71
CA GLY A 192 7.13 -22.09 -9.54
C GLY A 192 6.57 -23.47 -9.23
N ASN A 193 7.17 -24.14 -8.25
CA ASN A 193 6.67 -25.45 -7.82
C ASN A 193 5.44 -25.29 -6.92
N TYR A 194 4.30 -25.85 -7.32
CA TYR A 194 3.04 -25.76 -6.59
C TYR A 194 3.13 -26.18 -5.12
N GLN A 195 3.80 -27.31 -4.84
CA GLN A 195 3.89 -27.82 -3.47
C GLN A 195 4.73 -26.92 -2.58
N ALA A 196 5.83 -26.37 -3.12
CA ALA A 196 6.66 -25.40 -2.42
C ALA A 196 5.90 -24.09 -2.13
N ILE A 197 5.17 -23.56 -3.12
CA ILE A 197 4.35 -22.35 -2.97
C ILE A 197 3.29 -22.55 -1.87
N ARG A 198 2.52 -23.64 -1.96
CA ARG A 198 1.49 -23.96 -0.95
C ARG A 198 2.08 -24.08 0.45
N LYS A 199 3.21 -24.77 0.59
CA LYS A 199 3.89 -24.95 1.88
C LYS A 199 4.31 -23.60 2.47
N VAL A 200 4.95 -22.75 1.68
CA VAL A 200 5.42 -21.43 2.14
C VAL A 200 4.27 -20.56 2.60
N LEU A 201 3.19 -20.46 1.82
CA LEU A 201 2.03 -19.64 2.19
C LEU A 201 1.32 -20.19 3.44
N SER A 202 1.11 -21.51 3.54
CA SER A 202 0.51 -22.13 4.72
C SER A 202 1.33 -21.85 5.97
N GLN A 203 2.65 -22.03 5.92
CA GLN A 203 3.54 -21.79 7.06
C GLN A 203 3.62 -20.31 7.45
N ARG A 204 3.56 -19.40 6.45
CA ARG A 204 3.65 -17.96 6.71
C ARG A 204 2.43 -17.44 7.49
N TYR A 205 1.24 -17.97 7.18
CA TYR A 205 -0.03 -17.45 7.70
C TYR A 205 -0.75 -18.42 8.67
N GLU A 206 -0.05 -19.42 9.21
CA GLU A 206 -0.63 -20.40 10.12
C GLU A 206 -1.20 -19.76 11.40
N ASN A 207 -0.62 -18.66 11.84
CA ASN A 207 -0.94 -17.98 13.10
C ASN A 207 -1.42 -16.52 12.89
N GLU A 208 -1.87 -16.14 11.68
CA GLU A 208 -2.38 -14.80 11.38
C GLU A 208 -3.91 -14.76 11.23
#